data_a8c837c6ed8a2b5ac63cde862f0d5079
#
_entry.id   a8c837c6ed8a2b5ac63cde862f0d5079
#
_cell.length_a   1.000
_cell.length_b   1.000
_cell.length_c   1.000
_cell.angle_alpha   90.00
_cell.angle_beta   90.00
_cell.angle_gamma   90.00
#
_symmetry.space_group_name_H-M   'P 1'
#
loop_
_entity.id
_entity.type
_entity.pdbx_description
1 polymer ?
#
loop_
_entity_poly.entity_id
_entity_poly.type
_entity_poly.pdbx_seq_one_letter_code
_entity_poly.pdbx_strand_id
1 'polypeptide(L)' 'MHENRSIKTDFERALAENGIALEKFGALTEQEREKLRQRAAKAADFTAMREIVSDFVGWQEGHGPYQL' A
#
# COMPACT_ATOMS: atom_id res chain seq x y z
N MET A 1 -27.75 4.58 6.01
CA MET A 1 -26.56 3.92 6.17
C MET A 1 -25.37 4.81 6.07
N HIS A 2 -24.46 4.62 6.90
CA HIS A 2 -23.32 5.45 6.86
C HIS A 2 -22.20 4.74 6.17
N GLU A 3 -21.29 5.52 5.74
CA GLU A 3 -20.17 5.03 5.07
C GLU A 3 -19.19 4.52 6.05
N ASN A 4 -18.74 3.33 5.86
CA ASN A 4 -17.70 2.82 6.67
C ASN A 4 -16.49 2.68 5.81
N ARG A 5 -15.77 3.72 5.70
CA ARG A 5 -14.54 3.65 4.96
C ARG A 5 -13.59 2.73 5.70
N SER A 6 -13.17 1.69 5.06
CA SER A 6 -12.24 0.74 5.64
C SER A 6 -10.85 0.97 5.08
N ILE A 7 -9.91 1.27 5.95
CA ILE A 7 -8.53 1.48 5.53
C ILE A 7 -8.01 0.25 4.83
N LYS A 8 -8.34 -0.92 5.36
CA LYS A 8 -7.88 -2.16 4.77
C LYS A 8 -8.43 -2.33 3.34
N THR A 9 -9.71 -2.05 3.18
CA THR A 9 -10.35 -2.18 1.87
C THR A 9 -9.77 -1.18 0.88
N ASP A 10 -9.55 0.06 1.32
CA ASP A 10 -8.98 1.08 0.47
C ASP A 10 -7.56 0.70 0.04
N PHE A 11 -6.80 0.14 0.96
CA PHE A 11 -5.44 -0.27 0.66
C PHE A 11 -5.42 -1.40 -0.37
N GLU A 12 -6.29 -2.38 -0.18
CA GLU A 12 -6.39 -3.50 -1.12
C GLU A 12 -6.80 -3.02 -2.50
N ARG A 13 -7.72 -2.06 -2.53
CA ARG A 13 -8.18 -1.50 -3.79
C ARG A 13 -7.07 -0.74 -4.50
N ALA A 14 -6.29 0.03 -3.74
CA ALA A 14 -5.18 0.76 -4.32
C ALA A 14 -4.13 -0.20 -4.89
N LEU A 15 -3.88 -1.29 -4.18
CA LEU A 15 -2.97 -2.31 -4.69
C LEU A 15 -3.51 -2.95 -5.95
N ALA A 16 -4.80 -3.25 -5.96
CA ALA A 16 -5.42 -3.91 -7.10
C ALA A 16 -5.40 -3.02 -8.34
N GLU A 17 -5.49 -1.71 -8.16
CA GLU A 17 -5.43 -0.79 -9.27
C GLU A 17 -4.04 -0.73 -9.88
N ASN A 18 -3.05 -1.15 -9.11
CA ASN A 18 -1.67 -1.14 -9.57
C ASN A 18 -1.16 -2.56 -9.47
N GLY A 19 -1.24 -3.29 -10.57
CA GLY A 19 -0.86 -4.70 -10.57
C GLY A 19 0.57 -4.95 -10.17
N ILE A 20 1.47 -4.02 -10.52
CA ILE A 20 2.86 -4.15 -10.14
C ILE A 20 3.00 -4.03 -8.62
N ALA A 21 2.26 -3.10 -8.02
CA ALA A 21 2.30 -2.94 -6.58
C ALA A 21 1.77 -4.18 -5.87
N LEU A 22 0.71 -4.75 -6.39
CA LEU A 22 0.13 -5.94 -5.79
C LEU A 22 1.12 -7.09 -5.82
N GLU A 23 1.80 -7.25 -6.93
CA GLU A 23 2.79 -8.30 -7.07
C GLU A 23 3.95 -8.11 -6.10
N LYS A 24 4.46 -6.89 -6.03
CA LYS A 24 5.57 -6.61 -5.14
C LYS A 24 5.16 -6.73 -3.68
N PHE A 25 3.94 -6.36 -3.36
CA PHE A 25 3.44 -6.50 -2.00
C PHE A 25 3.38 -7.97 -1.60
N GLY A 26 2.97 -8.83 -2.52
CA GLY A 26 2.94 -10.26 -2.25
C GLY A 26 4.31 -10.87 -2.00
N ALA A 27 5.36 -10.23 -2.51
CA ALA A 27 6.72 -10.72 -2.32
C ALA A 27 7.34 -10.27 -1.00
N LEU A 28 6.69 -9.37 -0.27
CA LEU A 28 7.21 -8.91 1.00
C LEU A 28 7.02 -9.96 2.08
N THR A 29 7.85 -9.87 3.12
CA THR A 29 7.63 -10.69 4.29
C THR A 29 6.37 -10.20 5.01
N GLU A 30 5.86 -11.04 5.90
CA GLU A 30 4.68 -10.68 6.69
C GLU A 30 4.93 -9.39 7.46
N GLN A 31 6.11 -9.26 8.02
CA GLN A 31 6.47 -8.12 8.82
C GLN A 31 6.50 -6.85 7.98
N GLU A 32 7.05 -6.95 6.78
CA GLU A 32 7.12 -5.81 5.89
C GLU A 32 5.73 -5.41 5.40
N ARG A 33 4.88 -6.39 5.13
CA ARG A 33 3.51 -6.11 4.73
C ARG A 33 2.76 -5.37 5.81
N GLU A 34 2.97 -5.79 7.05
CA GLU A 34 2.30 -5.15 8.17
C GLU A 34 2.75 -3.70 8.33
N LYS A 35 4.02 -3.44 8.17
CA LYS A 35 4.51 -2.08 8.28
C LYS A 35 3.95 -1.19 7.18
N LEU A 36 3.83 -1.72 5.98
CA LEU A 36 3.24 -0.95 4.90
C LEU A 36 1.76 -0.67 5.17
N ARG A 37 1.05 -1.65 5.71
CA ARG A 37 -0.34 -1.44 6.10
C ARG A 37 -0.47 -0.33 7.13
N GLN A 38 0.45 -0.32 8.10
CA GLN A 38 0.42 0.72 9.13
C GLN A 38 0.69 2.09 8.53
N ARG A 39 1.57 2.17 7.56
CA ARG A 39 1.83 3.42 6.88
C ARG A 39 0.57 3.85 6.12
N ALA A 40 -0.06 2.92 5.44
CA ALA A 40 -1.26 3.22 4.68
C ALA A 40 -2.41 3.65 5.58
N ALA A 41 -2.44 3.14 6.80
CA ALA A 41 -3.50 3.51 7.74
C ALA A 41 -3.46 4.98 8.11
N LYS A 42 -2.34 5.64 7.87
CA LYS A 42 -2.22 7.07 8.18
C LYS A 42 -2.62 7.95 7.02
N ALA A 43 -2.99 7.36 5.89
CA ALA A 43 -3.41 8.14 4.74
C ALA A 43 -4.72 8.86 5.05
N ALA A 44 -4.79 10.13 4.67
CA ALA A 44 -5.96 10.93 4.96
C ALA A 44 -7.15 10.55 4.09
N ASP A 45 -6.88 10.11 2.87
CA ASP A 45 -7.95 9.75 1.94
C ASP A 45 -7.39 8.74 0.94
N PHE A 46 -8.24 8.35 0.00
CA PHE A 46 -7.85 7.35 -0.97
C PHE A 46 -6.72 7.83 -1.88
N THR A 47 -6.70 9.11 -2.20
CA THR A 47 -5.65 9.68 -3.03
C THR A 47 -4.29 9.53 -2.33
N ALA A 48 -4.24 9.83 -1.04
CA ALA A 48 -3.01 9.66 -0.29
C ALA A 48 -2.60 8.19 -0.22
N MET A 49 -3.58 7.32 -0.12
CA MET A 49 -3.33 5.88 -0.11
C MET A 49 -2.67 5.44 -1.41
N ARG A 50 -3.19 5.93 -2.53
CA ARG A 50 -2.63 5.59 -3.82
C ARG A 50 -1.21 6.11 -3.97
N GLU A 51 -0.93 7.26 -3.38
CA GLU A 51 0.42 7.80 -3.42
C GLU A 51 1.39 6.93 -2.63
N ILE A 52 0.94 6.41 -1.50
CA ILE A 52 1.76 5.51 -0.71
C ILE A 52 2.10 4.26 -1.51
N VAL A 53 1.10 3.71 -2.19
CA VAL A 53 1.30 2.53 -3.01
C VAL A 53 2.26 2.83 -4.17
N SER A 54 2.09 3.98 -4.79
CA SER A 54 2.95 4.37 -5.90
C SER A 54 4.40 4.56 -5.44
N ASP A 55 4.58 5.18 -4.28
CA ASP A 55 5.91 5.35 -3.70
C ASP A 55 6.56 4.01 -3.42
N PHE A 56 5.78 3.08 -2.92
CA PHE A 56 6.28 1.76 -2.62
C PHE A 56 6.82 1.07 -3.88
N VAL A 57 6.08 1.18 -4.98
CA VAL A 57 6.50 0.58 -6.23
C VAL A 57 7.79 1.24 -6.73
N GLY A 58 7.84 2.56 -6.68
CA GLY A 58 9.01 3.29 -7.12
C GLY A 58 10.23 2.94 -6.30
N TRP A 59 10.06 2.80 -5.01
CA TRP A 59 11.15 2.44 -4.13
C TRP A 59 11.70 1.06 -4.49
N GLN A 60 10.80 0.09 -4.67
CA GLN A 60 11.19 -1.28 -4.98
C GLN A 60 12.00 -1.34 -6.26
N GLU A 61 11.61 -0.55 -7.24
CA GLU A 61 12.28 -0.62 -8.52
C GLU A 61 13.58 0.15 -8.54
N GLY A 62 13.68 1.19 -7.73
CA GLY A 62 14.84 2.04 -7.74
C GLY A 62 15.87 1.73 -6.69
N HIS A 63 15.44 1.18 -5.56
CA HIS A 63 16.30 1.03 -4.40
C HIS A 63 16.34 -0.36 -3.82
N GLY A 64 15.63 -1.30 -4.41
CA GLY A 64 15.56 -2.65 -3.85
C GLY A 64 14.49 -2.74 -2.79
N PRO A 65 14.70 -3.54 -1.75
CA PRO A 65 13.65 -3.73 -0.75
C PRO A 65 13.24 -2.42 -0.09
N TYR A 66 11.95 -2.28 0.13
CA TYR A 66 11.40 -1.09 0.76
C TYR A 66 11.79 -1.09 2.22
N GLN A 67 12.37 0.00 2.67
CA GLN A 67 12.79 0.12 4.05
C GLN A 67 11.71 0.79 4.86
N LEU A 68 11.09 0.07 5.73
CA LEU A 68 9.94 0.56 6.48
C LEU A 68 10.27 0.92 7.93
#